data_6c8e2912efa13f1c6cc761efa21165e0
#
_entry.id   6c8e2912efa13f1c6cc761efa21165e0
#
_cell.length_a   1.000
_cell.length_b   1.000
_cell.length_c   1.000
_cell.angle_alpha   90.00
_cell.angle_beta   90.00
_cell.angle_gamma   90.00
#
_symmetry.space_group_name_H-M   'P 1'
#
loop_
_entity.id
_entity.type
_entity.pdbx_description
1 polymer ?
#
loop_
_entity_poly.entity_id
_entity_poly.type
_entity_poly.pdbx_seq_one_letter_code
_entity_poly.pdbx_strand_id
1 'polypeptide(L)'
;HFPIALFSAAFVTDLVSLFFRSRAGVRDAATWLYCAGSATAILAYFTGQSGADGMLLAAQVTPLVNEHADWAFRTTWFFAFFASVRLAVSFIIPPKLSVLGTTFVFAIAGMVMLFETAEHGAMLVYQHGLGVQTITTDTPIENVVVDSANAESDSGPIDLGNGSWVWRPVQGADVVLADQFRWLQNNAAQLSPDMADDREKGVVLGLYPRGVPSLFVAGSDIATTQADVYVNIDEFDGELQLVFHVQDAETFDFLSVDNTTVKLGRIEGGVSNIFEEKPLAESGWLFLRVFGGDGHFRGYVNGELFNHGHADDLAPGPFGLRVNGTGTILIERIQVQNIT
;
A
#
# COMPACT_ATOMS: atom_id res chain seq x y z
N HIS A 1 7.19 13.36 -17.83
CA HIS A 1 7.94 13.36 -19.11
C HIS A 1 9.09 14.37 -19.13
N PHE A 2 9.02 15.50 -18.42
CA PHE A 2 10.09 16.50 -18.39
C PHE A 2 11.44 15.97 -17.90
N PRO A 3 11.52 15.19 -16.79
CA PRO A 3 12.81 14.66 -16.33
C PRO A 3 13.48 13.77 -17.39
N ILE A 4 12.70 12.91 -18.06
CA ILE A 4 13.20 12.01 -19.10
C ILE A 4 13.82 12.81 -20.25
N ALA A 5 13.13 13.84 -20.73
CA ALA A 5 13.60 14.68 -21.83
C ALA A 5 14.89 15.43 -21.44
N LEU A 6 14.96 16.00 -20.23
CA LEU A 6 16.11 16.76 -19.75
C LEU A 6 17.33 15.87 -19.51
N PHE A 7 17.17 14.70 -18.89
CA PHE A 7 18.27 13.76 -18.69
C PHE A 7 18.77 13.17 -20.00
N SER A 8 17.89 12.85 -20.94
CA SER A 8 18.27 12.39 -22.29
C SER A 8 19.04 13.47 -23.04
N ALA A 9 18.57 14.71 -23.00
CA ALA A 9 19.28 15.85 -23.61
C ALA A 9 20.65 16.09 -22.94
N ALA A 10 20.71 15.99 -21.59
CA ALA A 10 21.96 16.12 -20.85
C ALA A 10 22.96 15.02 -21.25
N PHE A 11 22.52 13.78 -21.33
CA PHE A 11 23.35 12.64 -21.73
C PHE A 11 23.90 12.79 -23.15
N VAL A 12 23.06 13.18 -24.11
CA VAL A 12 23.50 13.44 -25.50
C VAL A 12 24.50 14.60 -25.54
N THR A 13 24.23 15.69 -24.80
CA THR A 13 25.13 16.85 -24.71
C THR A 13 26.47 16.45 -24.08
N ASP A 14 26.46 15.57 -23.11
CA ASP A 14 27.65 15.03 -22.47
C ASP A 14 28.47 14.18 -23.44
N LEU A 15 27.83 13.29 -24.18
CA LEU A 15 28.47 12.52 -25.25
C LEU A 15 29.13 13.44 -26.28
N VAL A 16 28.44 14.49 -26.73
CA VAL A 16 28.98 15.50 -27.65
C VAL A 16 30.20 16.20 -27.04
N SER A 17 30.19 16.47 -25.72
CA SER A 17 31.30 17.13 -25.02
C SER A 17 32.59 16.33 -25.03
N LEU A 18 32.54 15.00 -25.14
CA LEU A 18 33.75 14.16 -25.27
C LEU A 18 34.49 14.40 -26.57
N PHE A 19 33.79 14.77 -27.64
CA PHE A 19 34.37 15.06 -28.94
C PHE A 19 34.80 16.55 -29.07
N PHE A 20 34.05 17.48 -28.48
CA PHE A 20 34.28 18.91 -28.56
C PHE A 20 34.82 19.49 -27.25
N ARG A 21 35.92 18.92 -26.75
CA ARG A 21 36.51 19.24 -25.43
C ARG A 21 36.91 20.70 -25.22
N SER A 22 37.25 21.42 -26.30
CA SER A 22 37.65 22.83 -26.25
C SER A 22 36.44 23.78 -26.00
N ARG A 23 35.21 23.29 -26.14
CA ARG A 23 34.02 24.10 -25.98
C ARG A 23 33.42 23.95 -24.57
N ALA A 24 33.86 24.83 -23.66
CA ALA A 24 33.38 24.87 -22.29
C ALA A 24 31.81 24.95 -22.21
N GLY A 25 31.19 25.75 -23.08
CA GLY A 25 29.75 25.94 -23.08
C GLY A 25 28.91 24.66 -23.29
N VAL A 26 29.43 23.63 -24.00
CA VAL A 26 28.74 22.35 -24.18
C VAL A 26 28.71 21.56 -22.85
N ARG A 27 29.83 21.57 -22.10
CA ARG A 27 29.90 20.92 -20.81
C ARG A 27 29.02 21.60 -19.76
N ASP A 28 29.02 22.93 -19.76
CA ASP A 28 28.20 23.73 -18.86
C ASP A 28 26.74 23.52 -19.16
N ALA A 29 26.32 23.43 -20.43
CA ALA A 29 24.98 23.11 -20.85
C ALA A 29 24.55 21.71 -20.34
N ALA A 30 25.40 20.68 -20.47
CA ALA A 30 25.10 19.35 -19.94
C ALA A 30 24.91 19.38 -18.41
N THR A 31 25.77 20.11 -17.68
CA THR A 31 25.66 20.24 -16.22
C THR A 31 24.33 20.91 -15.81
N TRP A 32 23.95 22.01 -16.48
CA TRP A 32 22.69 22.69 -16.19
C TRP A 32 21.46 21.85 -16.57
N LEU A 33 21.53 21.04 -17.62
CA LEU A 33 20.47 20.10 -18.00
C LEU A 33 20.30 18.99 -16.93
N TYR A 34 21.38 18.46 -16.35
CA TYR A 34 21.27 17.52 -15.23
C TYR A 34 20.69 18.19 -13.98
N CYS A 35 21.05 19.43 -13.66
CA CYS A 35 20.46 20.17 -12.55
C CYS A 35 18.96 20.41 -12.74
N ALA A 36 18.56 20.87 -13.91
CA ALA A 36 17.14 21.09 -14.24
C ALA A 36 16.35 19.76 -14.27
N GLY A 37 16.95 18.69 -14.82
CA GLY A 37 16.40 17.36 -14.81
C GLY A 37 16.16 16.84 -13.38
N SER A 38 17.15 17.02 -12.49
CA SER A 38 17.03 16.63 -11.10
C SER A 38 15.94 17.39 -10.34
N ALA A 39 15.87 18.71 -10.53
CA ALA A 39 14.81 19.53 -9.93
C ALA A 39 13.42 19.08 -10.39
N THR A 40 13.23 18.81 -11.69
CA THR A 40 11.97 18.34 -12.23
C THR A 40 11.66 16.88 -11.83
N ALA A 41 12.69 16.03 -11.62
CA ALA A 41 12.52 14.67 -11.14
C ALA A 41 12.04 14.65 -9.67
N ILE A 42 12.59 15.51 -8.81
CA ILE A 42 12.15 15.67 -7.43
C ILE A 42 10.66 16.11 -7.40
N LEU A 43 10.29 17.10 -8.20
CA LEU A 43 8.89 17.53 -8.29
C LEU A 43 7.98 16.41 -8.81
N ALA A 44 8.41 15.67 -9.84
CA ALA A 44 7.64 14.56 -10.39
C ALA A 44 7.49 13.41 -9.38
N TYR A 45 8.51 13.13 -8.58
CA TYR A 45 8.47 12.11 -7.53
C TYR A 45 7.40 12.43 -6.48
N PHE A 46 7.43 13.64 -5.90
CA PHE A 46 6.45 14.01 -4.88
C PHE A 46 5.02 14.15 -5.42
N THR A 47 4.85 14.68 -6.63
CA THR A 47 3.52 14.74 -7.25
C THR A 47 2.99 13.36 -7.64
N GLY A 48 3.86 12.45 -8.07
CA GLY A 48 3.52 11.06 -8.37
C GLY A 48 3.11 10.29 -7.11
N GLN A 49 3.84 10.46 -6.01
CA GLN A 49 3.50 9.87 -4.72
C GLN A 49 2.12 10.36 -4.25
N SER A 50 1.90 11.68 -4.21
CA SER A 50 0.59 12.24 -3.83
C SER A 50 -0.55 11.77 -4.74
N GLY A 51 -0.28 11.54 -6.04
CA GLY A 51 -1.26 11.02 -6.98
C GLY A 51 -1.60 9.54 -6.72
N ALA A 52 -0.60 8.73 -6.40
CA ALA A 52 -0.80 7.31 -6.04
C ALA A 52 -1.53 7.16 -4.71
N ASP A 53 -1.21 8.01 -3.72
CA ASP A 53 -1.83 8.03 -2.40
C ASP A 53 -3.33 8.39 -2.46
N GLY A 54 -3.75 9.17 -3.46
CA GLY A 54 -5.16 9.51 -3.70
C GLY A 54 -5.97 8.45 -4.48
N MET A 55 -5.38 7.29 -4.82
CA MET A 55 -6.06 6.25 -5.59
C MET A 55 -6.29 4.98 -4.78
N LEU A 56 -7.51 4.45 -4.82
CA LEU A 56 -7.80 3.11 -4.33
C LEU A 56 -7.34 2.09 -5.39
N LEU A 57 -6.13 1.56 -5.18
CA LEU A 57 -5.52 0.62 -6.12
C LEU A 57 -6.18 -0.75 -6.02
N ALA A 58 -6.35 -1.42 -7.16
CA ALA A 58 -6.70 -2.83 -7.16
C ALA A 58 -5.52 -3.66 -6.61
N ALA A 59 -5.83 -4.75 -5.91
CA ALA A 59 -4.86 -5.59 -5.24
C ALA A 59 -3.67 -5.97 -6.14
N GLN A 60 -3.95 -6.43 -7.36
CA GLN A 60 -2.95 -6.89 -8.33
C GLN A 60 -2.04 -5.78 -8.86
N VAL A 61 -2.44 -4.51 -8.73
CA VAL A 61 -1.68 -3.35 -9.23
C VAL A 61 -0.80 -2.72 -8.16
N THR A 62 -1.15 -2.92 -6.89
CA THR A 62 -0.43 -2.31 -5.76
C THR A 62 1.07 -2.67 -5.73
N PRO A 63 1.51 -3.93 -5.91
CA PRO A 63 2.94 -4.27 -5.95
C PRO A 63 3.67 -3.56 -7.10
N LEU A 64 3.04 -3.47 -8.28
CA LEU A 64 3.63 -2.81 -9.44
C LEU A 64 3.81 -1.29 -9.23
N VAL A 65 2.86 -0.66 -8.53
CA VAL A 65 2.98 0.76 -8.14
C VAL A 65 4.12 0.94 -7.15
N ASN A 66 4.28 0.03 -6.19
CA ASN A 66 5.39 0.06 -5.23
C ASN A 66 6.74 -0.10 -5.94
N GLU A 67 6.87 -1.06 -6.83
CA GLU A 67 8.11 -1.28 -7.60
C GLU A 67 8.47 -0.05 -8.46
N HIS A 68 7.48 0.56 -9.12
CA HIS A 68 7.69 1.82 -9.83
C HIS A 68 8.14 2.95 -8.90
N ALA A 69 7.53 3.08 -7.72
CA ALA A 69 7.88 4.09 -6.72
C ALA A 69 9.32 3.93 -6.22
N ASP A 70 9.76 2.70 -5.98
CA ASP A 70 11.12 2.37 -5.57
C ASP A 70 12.15 2.75 -6.64
N TRP A 71 11.89 2.40 -7.90
CA TRP A 71 12.75 2.82 -9.02
C TRP A 71 12.76 4.33 -9.18
N ALA A 72 11.61 5.00 -9.04
CA ALA A 72 11.51 6.46 -9.09
C ALA A 72 12.31 7.12 -7.97
N PHE A 73 12.25 6.59 -6.75
CA PHE A 73 13.05 7.04 -5.61
C PHE A 73 14.54 6.94 -5.90
N ARG A 74 15.02 5.74 -6.24
CA ARG A 74 16.44 5.46 -6.51
C ARG A 74 16.97 6.36 -7.63
N THR A 75 16.22 6.50 -8.72
CA THR A 75 16.61 7.31 -9.89
C THR A 75 16.65 8.81 -9.55
N THR A 76 15.65 9.31 -8.85
CA THR A 76 15.56 10.73 -8.45
C THR A 76 16.75 11.12 -7.58
N TRP A 77 17.05 10.35 -6.53
CA TRP A 77 18.14 10.67 -5.62
C TRP A 77 19.51 10.42 -6.23
N PHE A 78 19.65 9.43 -7.10
CA PHE A 78 20.87 9.25 -7.88
C PHE A 78 21.20 10.48 -8.72
N PHE A 79 20.24 10.98 -9.50
CA PHE A 79 20.47 12.15 -10.34
C PHE A 79 20.63 13.44 -9.53
N ALA A 80 19.92 13.61 -8.41
CA ALA A 80 20.11 14.74 -7.52
C ALA A 80 21.54 14.80 -6.95
N PHE A 81 22.06 13.66 -6.50
CA PHE A 81 23.44 13.53 -6.05
C PHE A 81 24.42 13.73 -7.19
N PHE A 82 24.22 13.07 -8.32
CA PHE A 82 25.08 13.19 -9.51
C PHE A 82 25.18 14.62 -10.02
N ALA A 83 24.05 15.33 -10.15
CA ALA A 83 24.03 16.73 -10.57
C ALA A 83 24.76 17.64 -9.59
N SER A 84 24.58 17.42 -8.28
CA SER A 84 25.26 18.18 -7.23
C SER A 84 26.78 17.99 -7.27
N VAL A 85 27.25 16.75 -7.38
CA VAL A 85 28.68 16.43 -7.50
C VAL A 85 29.26 17.03 -8.79
N ARG A 86 28.56 16.89 -9.91
CA ARG A 86 28.97 17.43 -11.20
C ARG A 86 29.08 18.94 -11.18
N LEU A 87 28.12 19.62 -10.57
CA LEU A 87 28.14 21.08 -10.39
C LEU A 87 29.34 21.49 -9.53
N ALA A 88 29.58 20.84 -8.40
CA ALA A 88 30.73 21.11 -7.54
C ALA A 88 32.05 20.88 -8.27
N VAL A 89 32.20 19.77 -9.02
CA VAL A 89 33.38 19.44 -9.81
C VAL A 89 33.64 20.50 -10.88
N SER A 90 32.61 21.05 -11.51
CA SER A 90 32.76 22.09 -12.55
C SER A 90 33.41 23.36 -12.05
N PHE A 91 33.28 23.67 -10.76
CA PHE A 91 33.96 24.85 -10.14
C PHE A 91 35.34 24.56 -9.60
N ILE A 92 35.66 23.32 -9.23
CA ILE A 92 36.86 22.99 -8.45
C ILE A 92 37.95 22.32 -9.30
N ILE A 93 37.55 21.48 -10.29
CA ILE A 93 38.47 20.59 -10.99
C ILE A 93 38.56 20.97 -12.47
N PRO A 94 39.77 21.16 -13.01
CA PRO A 94 39.95 21.39 -14.45
C PRO A 94 39.45 20.18 -15.26
N PRO A 95 38.90 20.39 -16.46
CA PRO A 95 38.27 19.36 -17.29
C PRO A 95 39.30 18.39 -17.91
N LYS A 96 39.81 17.47 -17.11
CA LYS A 96 40.67 16.38 -17.59
C LYS A 96 39.83 15.27 -18.22
N LEU A 97 40.38 14.53 -19.17
CA LEU A 97 39.70 13.42 -19.84
C LEU A 97 39.19 12.35 -18.84
N SER A 98 39.99 12.07 -17.80
CA SER A 98 39.62 11.14 -16.75
C SER A 98 38.36 11.58 -16.02
N VAL A 99 38.23 12.87 -15.70
CA VAL A 99 37.03 13.41 -15.02
C VAL A 99 35.81 13.32 -15.93
N LEU A 100 35.96 13.71 -17.22
CA LEU A 100 34.86 13.60 -18.20
C LEU A 100 34.46 12.14 -18.43
N GLY A 101 35.40 11.22 -18.53
CA GLY A 101 35.12 9.78 -18.68
C GLY A 101 34.40 9.21 -17.46
N THR A 102 34.86 9.56 -16.25
CA THR A 102 34.21 9.09 -15.02
C THR A 102 32.76 9.62 -14.89
N THR A 103 32.54 10.91 -15.11
CA THR A 103 31.20 11.49 -15.08
C THR A 103 30.29 10.88 -16.14
N PHE A 104 30.82 10.56 -17.34
CA PHE A 104 30.04 9.91 -18.39
C PHE A 104 29.64 8.46 -18.04
N VAL A 105 30.51 7.69 -17.37
CA VAL A 105 30.18 6.35 -16.87
C VAL A 105 29.03 6.41 -15.87
N PHE A 106 29.06 7.36 -14.94
CA PHE A 106 27.93 7.58 -14.03
C PHE A 106 26.65 8.02 -14.75
N ALA A 107 26.79 8.83 -15.80
CA ALA A 107 25.64 9.21 -16.63
C ALA A 107 25.00 7.99 -17.32
N ILE A 108 25.79 7.03 -17.80
CA ILE A 108 25.28 5.76 -18.35
C ILE A 108 24.49 4.98 -17.27
N ALA A 109 25.04 4.84 -16.07
CA ALA A 109 24.35 4.17 -14.97
C ALA A 109 23.01 4.85 -14.65
N GLY A 110 22.99 6.18 -14.59
CA GLY A 110 21.76 6.95 -14.39
C GLY A 110 20.73 6.74 -15.51
N MET A 111 21.18 6.64 -16.78
CA MET A 111 20.28 6.37 -17.91
C MET A 111 19.65 4.97 -17.84
N VAL A 112 20.37 3.96 -17.35
CA VAL A 112 19.81 2.62 -17.10
C VAL A 112 18.72 2.71 -16.04
N MET A 113 18.99 3.36 -14.91
CA MET A 113 17.99 3.54 -13.84
C MET A 113 16.75 4.32 -14.34
N LEU A 114 16.96 5.34 -15.17
CA LEU A 114 15.88 6.11 -15.78
C LEU A 114 15.01 5.26 -16.71
N PHE A 115 15.64 4.35 -17.47
CA PHE A 115 14.94 3.42 -18.34
C PHE A 115 14.07 2.45 -17.54
N GLU A 116 14.62 1.82 -16.49
CA GLU A 116 13.86 0.94 -15.59
C GLU A 116 12.65 1.68 -14.98
N THR A 117 12.87 2.90 -14.46
CA THR A 117 11.77 3.71 -13.92
C THR A 117 10.69 4.00 -14.97
N ALA A 118 11.10 4.33 -16.21
CA ALA A 118 10.18 4.65 -17.28
C ALA A 118 9.40 3.42 -17.77
N GLU A 119 10.04 2.25 -17.82
CA GLU A 119 9.42 0.98 -18.22
C GLU A 119 8.34 0.57 -17.23
N HIS A 120 8.66 0.54 -15.92
CA HIS A 120 7.66 0.23 -14.88
C HIS A 120 6.49 1.22 -14.90
N GLY A 121 6.75 2.52 -15.07
CA GLY A 121 5.68 3.51 -15.21
C GLY A 121 4.83 3.32 -16.47
N ALA A 122 5.43 2.92 -17.58
CA ALA A 122 4.71 2.62 -18.81
C ALA A 122 3.81 1.38 -18.66
N MET A 123 4.30 0.32 -17.97
CA MET A 123 3.50 -0.88 -17.68
C MET A 123 2.23 -0.53 -16.89
N LEU A 124 2.33 0.31 -15.87
CA LEU A 124 1.18 0.76 -15.07
C LEU A 124 0.10 1.41 -15.95
N VAL A 125 0.50 2.27 -16.89
CA VAL A 125 -0.45 2.98 -17.76
C VAL A 125 -0.98 2.07 -18.88
N TYR A 126 -0.09 1.41 -19.62
CA TYR A 126 -0.48 0.72 -20.87
C TYR A 126 -1.02 -0.69 -20.63
N GLN A 127 -0.59 -1.39 -19.60
CA GLN A 127 -1.06 -2.75 -19.29
C GLN A 127 -2.18 -2.76 -18.26
N HIS A 128 -2.14 -1.83 -17.29
CA HIS A 128 -3.08 -1.79 -16.18
C HIS A 128 -4.03 -0.58 -16.19
N GLY A 129 -3.90 0.32 -17.17
CA GLY A 129 -4.81 1.46 -17.34
C GLY A 129 -4.75 2.49 -16.20
N LEU A 130 -3.69 2.49 -15.37
CA LEU A 130 -3.59 3.37 -14.23
C LEU A 130 -3.49 4.84 -14.69
N GLY A 131 -4.31 5.72 -14.09
CA GLY A 131 -4.34 7.15 -14.43
C GLY A 131 -4.98 7.45 -15.79
N VAL A 132 -5.53 6.47 -16.49
CA VAL A 132 -6.34 6.66 -17.68
C VAL A 132 -7.81 6.65 -17.26
N GLN A 133 -8.52 7.77 -17.42
CA GLN A 133 -9.98 7.77 -17.28
C GLN A 133 -10.55 6.87 -18.38
N THR A 134 -10.87 5.64 -18.03
CA THR A 134 -11.81 4.88 -18.84
C THR A 134 -13.15 5.61 -18.71
N ILE A 135 -13.72 6.05 -19.83
CA ILE A 135 -15.13 6.46 -19.91
C ILE A 135 -15.93 5.16 -19.77
N THR A 136 -15.98 4.64 -18.58
CA THR A 136 -16.94 3.61 -18.17
C THR A 136 -17.75 4.23 -17.07
N THR A 137 -19.03 4.39 -17.36
CA THR A 137 -20.11 4.68 -16.42
C THR A 137 -19.79 4.15 -15.03
N ASP A 138 -19.94 5.06 -14.05
CA ASP A 138 -19.90 4.78 -12.63
C ASP A 138 -20.50 3.42 -12.30
N THR A 139 -19.65 2.45 -12.11
CA THR A 139 -19.95 1.30 -11.27
C THR A 139 -18.76 1.23 -10.30
N PRO A 140 -19.01 1.41 -9.00
CA PRO A 140 -18.04 0.98 -7.99
C PRO A 140 -17.63 -0.45 -8.33
N ILE A 141 -16.42 -0.86 -7.98
CA ILE A 141 -15.99 -2.27 -8.10
C ILE A 141 -16.84 -3.09 -7.10
N GLU A 142 -18.09 -3.10 -7.37
CA GLU A 142 -19.13 -3.89 -6.76
C GLU A 142 -19.45 -5.03 -7.74
N ASN A 143 -18.55 -5.94 -7.92
CA ASN A 143 -18.95 -7.19 -8.56
C ASN A 143 -17.70 -7.96 -9.06
N VAL A 144 -16.99 -8.59 -8.14
CA VAL A 144 -16.86 -10.02 -8.37
C VAL A 144 -18.26 -10.55 -8.04
N VAL A 145 -19.08 -10.69 -9.06
CA VAL A 145 -20.34 -11.45 -8.97
C VAL A 145 -19.93 -12.89 -8.66
N VAL A 146 -19.85 -13.22 -7.38
CA VAL A 146 -20.08 -14.60 -6.98
C VAL A 146 -21.53 -14.81 -7.33
N ASP A 147 -21.76 -15.58 -8.39
CA ASP A 147 -23.09 -15.95 -8.89
C ASP A 147 -23.93 -16.41 -7.70
N SER A 148 -24.87 -15.58 -7.28
CA SER A 148 -25.68 -15.75 -6.07
C SER A 148 -26.61 -16.97 -6.13
N ALA A 149 -26.47 -17.77 -7.18
CA ALA A 149 -27.34 -18.92 -7.42
C ALA A 149 -26.92 -20.21 -6.71
N ASN A 150 -25.75 -20.28 -6.06
CA ASN A 150 -25.26 -21.49 -5.38
C ASN A 150 -24.79 -21.27 -3.92
N ALA A 151 -25.12 -20.13 -3.29
CA ALA A 151 -24.64 -19.79 -1.94
C ALA A 151 -25.63 -20.16 -0.81
N GLU A 152 -26.52 -21.14 -1.00
CA GLU A 152 -27.53 -21.48 -0.02
C GLU A 152 -27.13 -22.50 1.07
N SER A 153 -25.86 -22.85 1.24
CA SER A 153 -25.54 -23.87 2.25
C SER A 153 -24.26 -23.67 3.07
N ASP A 154 -23.46 -22.63 2.84
CA ASP A 154 -22.26 -22.43 3.65
C ASP A 154 -22.19 -20.98 4.18
N SER A 155 -22.48 -20.82 5.48
CA SER A 155 -22.42 -19.53 6.17
C SER A 155 -20.98 -19.08 6.52
N GLY A 156 -19.96 -19.89 6.15
CA GLY A 156 -18.55 -19.69 6.45
C GLY A 156 -17.77 -18.86 5.42
N PRO A 157 -16.49 -18.64 5.67
CA PRO A 157 -15.59 -18.04 4.69
C PRO A 157 -15.51 -18.88 3.41
N ILE A 158 -15.74 -18.24 2.26
CA ILE A 158 -15.65 -18.88 0.94
C ILE A 158 -14.22 -18.75 0.46
N ASP A 159 -13.55 -19.88 0.20
CA ASP A 159 -12.22 -19.93 -0.41
C ASP A 159 -12.30 -19.51 -1.90
N LEU A 160 -11.52 -18.50 -2.26
CA LEU A 160 -11.39 -17.99 -3.63
C LEU A 160 -10.15 -18.54 -4.36
N GLY A 161 -9.41 -19.43 -3.70
CA GLY A 161 -8.14 -19.96 -4.18
C GLY A 161 -6.93 -19.08 -3.84
N ASN A 162 -5.74 -19.66 -3.97
CA ASN A 162 -4.47 -18.98 -3.67
C ASN A 162 -4.39 -18.34 -2.27
N GLY A 163 -5.12 -18.89 -1.28
CA GLY A 163 -5.17 -18.32 0.07
C GLY A 163 -6.11 -17.13 0.24
N SER A 164 -6.73 -16.65 -0.84
CA SER A 164 -7.73 -15.59 -0.82
C SER A 164 -9.08 -16.13 -0.38
N TRP A 165 -9.86 -15.34 0.36
CA TRP A 165 -11.18 -15.73 0.82
C TRP A 165 -12.09 -14.51 1.04
N VAL A 166 -13.41 -14.76 1.07
CA VAL A 166 -14.42 -13.75 1.42
C VAL A 166 -15.43 -14.33 2.39
N TRP A 167 -15.84 -13.54 3.35
CA TRP A 167 -16.91 -13.88 4.28
C TRP A 167 -17.94 -12.75 4.32
N ARG A 168 -19.19 -13.11 4.02
CA ARG A 168 -20.36 -12.25 4.21
C ARG A 168 -21.23 -12.92 5.26
N PRO A 169 -21.26 -12.43 6.50
CA PRO A 169 -22.04 -13.00 7.56
C PRO A 169 -23.54 -13.07 7.19
N VAL A 170 -24.11 -14.26 7.31
CA VAL A 170 -25.54 -14.55 7.15
C VAL A 170 -26.03 -15.29 8.37
N GLN A 171 -27.33 -15.64 8.43
CA GLN A 171 -27.89 -16.39 9.55
C GLN A 171 -27.02 -17.59 9.92
N GLY A 172 -26.61 -17.68 11.19
CA GLY A 172 -25.68 -18.70 11.70
C GLY A 172 -24.21 -18.27 11.73
N ALA A 173 -23.87 -17.03 11.32
CA ALA A 173 -22.50 -16.53 11.34
C ALA A 173 -21.87 -16.48 12.74
N ASP A 174 -22.65 -16.39 13.79
CA ASP A 174 -22.25 -16.51 15.19
C ASP A 174 -21.62 -17.88 15.47
N VAL A 175 -22.24 -18.96 14.98
CA VAL A 175 -21.71 -20.33 15.08
C VAL A 175 -20.47 -20.49 14.22
N VAL A 176 -20.49 -19.97 13.00
CA VAL A 176 -19.33 -19.98 12.08
C VAL A 176 -18.12 -19.30 12.70
N LEU A 177 -18.29 -18.12 13.29
CA LEU A 177 -17.23 -17.40 13.96
C LEU A 177 -16.64 -18.21 15.12
N ALA A 178 -17.50 -18.92 15.86
CA ALA A 178 -17.05 -19.74 16.98
C ALA A 178 -16.28 -21.01 16.55
N ASP A 179 -16.71 -21.65 15.46
CA ASP A 179 -16.29 -23.01 15.10
C ASP A 179 -15.25 -23.04 13.95
N GLN A 180 -15.31 -22.10 13.00
CA GLN A 180 -14.47 -22.12 11.79
C GLN A 180 -13.30 -21.14 11.86
N PHE A 181 -13.35 -20.11 12.73
CA PHE A 181 -12.22 -19.21 12.93
C PHE A 181 -11.30 -19.75 14.03
N ARG A 182 -10.00 -19.62 13.84
CA ARG A 182 -9.00 -20.01 14.81
C ARG A 182 -8.79 -18.90 15.85
N TRP A 183 -9.09 -19.18 17.10
CA TRP A 183 -8.93 -18.26 18.22
C TRP A 183 -7.48 -18.33 18.76
N LEU A 184 -6.79 -17.20 18.77
CA LEU A 184 -5.45 -17.07 19.34
C LEU A 184 -5.46 -16.42 20.72
N GLN A 185 -6.49 -15.62 21.00
CA GLN A 185 -6.70 -15.01 22.31
C GLN A 185 -8.20 -15.04 22.66
N ASN A 186 -8.53 -15.64 23.78
CA ASN A 186 -9.90 -15.85 24.24
C ASN A 186 -10.76 -16.69 23.26
N ASN A 187 -12.06 -16.44 23.18
CA ASN A 187 -13.01 -17.18 22.34
C ASN A 187 -14.25 -16.33 22.00
N ALA A 188 -15.14 -16.86 21.16
CA ALA A 188 -16.33 -16.16 20.68
C ALA A 188 -17.26 -15.69 21.83
N ALA A 189 -17.33 -16.39 22.97
CA ALA A 189 -18.19 -15.98 24.07
C ALA A 189 -17.81 -14.61 24.67
N GLN A 190 -16.56 -14.15 24.50
CA GLN A 190 -16.15 -12.81 24.94
C GLN A 190 -16.63 -11.69 24.00
N LEU A 191 -16.92 -12.03 22.75
CA LEU A 191 -17.48 -11.11 21.77
C LEU A 191 -18.99 -11.21 21.64
N SER A 192 -19.62 -12.24 22.24
CA SER A 192 -21.07 -12.48 22.20
C SER A 192 -21.66 -12.26 20.80
N PRO A 193 -21.17 -12.93 19.75
CA PRO A 193 -21.64 -12.69 18.39
C PRO A 193 -23.13 -13.03 18.25
N ASP A 194 -23.84 -12.21 17.49
CA ASP A 194 -25.25 -12.44 17.14
C ASP A 194 -25.56 -11.74 15.81
N MET A 195 -26.66 -12.13 15.18
CA MET A 195 -27.10 -11.42 13.97
C MET A 195 -27.88 -10.17 14.35
N ALA A 196 -27.56 -9.07 13.68
CA ALA A 196 -28.18 -7.78 13.87
C ALA A 196 -28.83 -7.29 12.57
N ASP A 197 -29.99 -6.62 12.70
CA ASP A 197 -30.65 -5.94 11.59
C ASP A 197 -30.20 -4.48 11.52
N ASP A 198 -29.39 -4.16 10.52
CA ASP A 198 -28.99 -2.80 10.20
C ASP A 198 -29.88 -2.17 9.12
N ARG A 199 -30.19 -0.88 9.27
CA ARG A 199 -31.10 -0.18 8.34
C ARG A 199 -30.51 0.03 6.95
N GLU A 200 -29.18 0.13 6.85
CA GLU A 200 -28.46 0.41 5.61
C GLU A 200 -27.99 -0.86 4.91
N LYS A 201 -27.47 -1.82 5.70
CA LYS A 201 -26.82 -3.04 5.19
C LYS A 201 -27.68 -4.30 5.33
N GLY A 202 -28.83 -4.21 6.00
CA GLY A 202 -29.67 -5.38 6.26
C GLY A 202 -29.11 -6.27 7.38
N VAL A 203 -29.13 -7.58 7.19
CA VAL A 203 -28.63 -8.53 8.20
C VAL A 203 -27.10 -8.55 8.19
N VAL A 204 -26.50 -8.27 9.35
CA VAL A 204 -25.04 -8.18 9.56
C VAL A 204 -24.65 -8.94 10.82
N LEU A 205 -23.37 -9.24 10.99
CA LEU A 205 -22.83 -9.78 12.24
C LEU A 205 -22.63 -8.66 13.26
N GLY A 206 -23.29 -8.76 14.40
CA GLY A 206 -23.02 -7.94 15.59
C GLY A 206 -22.02 -8.64 16.51
N LEU A 207 -21.00 -7.93 16.94
CA LEU A 207 -20.11 -8.33 18.03
C LEU A 207 -20.36 -7.41 19.21
N TYR A 208 -20.53 -8.01 20.40
CA TYR A 208 -20.81 -7.30 21.66
C TYR A 208 -19.71 -7.61 22.68
N PRO A 209 -18.50 -7.06 22.51
CA PRO A 209 -17.35 -7.37 23.33
C PRO A 209 -17.53 -6.95 24.79
N ARG A 210 -16.90 -7.71 25.70
CA ARG A 210 -17.04 -7.58 27.15
C ARG A 210 -15.81 -6.96 27.82
N GLY A 211 -15.02 -6.17 27.08
CA GLY A 211 -13.83 -5.51 27.62
C GLY A 211 -12.61 -6.44 27.80
N VAL A 212 -12.62 -7.60 27.15
CA VAL A 212 -11.54 -8.56 27.17
C VAL A 212 -10.94 -8.68 25.79
N PRO A 213 -9.60 -8.45 25.60
CA PRO A 213 -8.99 -8.57 24.29
C PRO A 213 -9.20 -9.95 23.69
N SER A 214 -9.73 -9.99 22.48
CA SER A 214 -10.04 -11.23 21.76
C SER A 214 -9.45 -11.18 20.36
N LEU A 215 -8.76 -12.23 19.93
CA LEU A 215 -8.11 -12.33 18.63
C LEU A 215 -8.52 -13.63 17.94
N PHE A 216 -9.02 -13.50 16.73
CA PHE A 216 -9.33 -14.61 15.85
C PHE A 216 -8.81 -14.39 14.44
N VAL A 217 -8.46 -15.47 13.76
CA VAL A 217 -7.90 -15.45 12.40
C VAL A 217 -8.57 -16.52 11.53
N ALA A 218 -8.52 -16.33 10.21
CA ALA A 218 -8.97 -17.31 9.24
C ALA A 218 -8.05 -17.35 8.03
N GLY A 219 -8.19 -18.39 7.22
CA GLY A 219 -7.44 -18.61 6.00
C GLY A 219 -6.04 -19.17 6.24
N SER A 220 -5.26 -19.21 5.18
CA SER A 220 -3.87 -19.67 5.16
C SER A 220 -2.88 -18.52 5.42
N ASP A 221 -1.61 -18.89 5.57
CA ASP A 221 -0.52 -17.92 5.69
C ASP A 221 -0.29 -17.22 4.34
N ILE A 222 -0.29 -15.89 4.35
CA ILE A 222 -0.14 -15.00 3.20
C ILE A 222 1.06 -14.09 3.44
N ALA A 223 1.91 -13.93 2.42
CA ALA A 223 3.09 -13.06 2.47
C ALA A 223 2.78 -11.61 2.08
N THR A 224 1.93 -11.42 1.06
CA THR A 224 1.50 -10.09 0.65
C THR A 224 -0.03 -10.03 0.72
N THR A 225 -0.52 -9.39 1.76
CA THR A 225 -1.94 -9.38 2.11
C THR A 225 -2.60 -8.07 1.72
N GLN A 226 -3.74 -8.14 1.03
CA GLN A 226 -4.72 -7.06 1.04
C GLN A 226 -6.00 -7.57 1.71
N ALA A 227 -6.52 -6.81 2.67
CA ALA A 227 -7.79 -7.16 3.32
C ALA A 227 -8.73 -5.96 3.38
N ASP A 228 -9.99 -6.22 3.08
CA ASP A 228 -11.09 -5.27 3.06
C ASP A 228 -12.12 -5.67 4.11
N VAL A 229 -12.48 -4.75 4.99
CA VAL A 229 -13.52 -4.96 6.02
C VAL A 229 -14.52 -3.82 5.97
N TYR A 230 -15.80 -4.16 5.86
CA TYR A 230 -16.91 -3.23 6.03
C TYR A 230 -17.46 -3.34 7.43
N VAL A 231 -17.36 -2.27 8.20
CA VAL A 231 -17.63 -2.28 9.64
C VAL A 231 -18.26 -0.97 10.10
N ASN A 232 -19.12 -1.05 11.10
CA ASN A 232 -19.60 0.11 11.85
C ASN A 232 -19.17 -0.05 13.31
N ILE A 233 -18.53 0.98 13.85
CA ILE A 233 -18.00 1.04 15.21
C ILE A 233 -18.53 2.24 16.02
N ASP A 234 -19.56 2.93 15.54
CA ASP A 234 -20.09 4.15 16.19
C ASP A 234 -20.51 3.92 17.65
N GLU A 235 -21.01 2.72 17.97
CA GLU A 235 -21.42 2.32 19.32
C GLU A 235 -20.36 1.49 20.06
N PHE A 236 -19.11 1.51 19.59
CA PHE A 236 -18.01 0.77 20.18
C PHE A 236 -17.04 1.71 20.92
N ASP A 237 -16.74 1.42 22.16
CA ASP A 237 -15.72 2.11 22.97
C ASP A 237 -14.52 1.18 23.15
N GLY A 238 -13.52 1.38 22.31
CA GLY A 238 -12.33 0.52 22.27
C GLY A 238 -11.59 0.59 20.95
N GLU A 239 -10.76 -0.41 20.70
CA GLU A 239 -9.91 -0.54 19.52
C GLU A 239 -10.24 -1.82 18.74
N LEU A 240 -10.59 -1.68 17.46
CA LEU A 240 -10.69 -2.75 16.49
C LEU A 240 -9.42 -2.76 15.64
N GLN A 241 -8.75 -3.90 15.58
CA GLN A 241 -7.55 -4.09 14.76
C GLN A 241 -7.82 -5.12 13.65
N LEU A 242 -7.56 -4.73 12.40
CA LEU A 242 -7.38 -5.62 11.27
C LEU A 242 -5.95 -6.15 11.37
N VAL A 243 -5.78 -7.42 11.68
CA VAL A 243 -4.45 -8.02 11.92
C VAL A 243 -4.06 -8.94 10.77
N PHE A 244 -2.82 -8.87 10.34
CA PHE A 244 -2.28 -9.66 9.24
C PHE A 244 -0.83 -10.08 9.52
N HIS A 245 -0.28 -11.02 8.75
CA HIS A 245 1.00 -11.66 9.05
C HIS A 245 1.07 -12.19 10.49
N VAL A 246 -0.06 -12.73 10.96
CA VAL A 246 -0.20 -13.13 12.38
C VAL A 246 0.63 -14.37 12.67
N GLN A 247 1.59 -14.25 13.58
CA GLN A 247 2.40 -15.36 14.06
C GLN A 247 1.76 -15.98 15.33
N ASP A 248 1.37 -15.14 16.26
CA ASP A 248 0.72 -15.47 17.53
C ASP A 248 -0.08 -14.25 18.06
N ALA A 249 -0.53 -14.31 19.32
CA ALA A 249 -1.31 -13.23 19.94
C ALA A 249 -0.49 -11.97 20.29
N GLU A 250 0.84 -12.02 20.16
CA GLU A 250 1.78 -10.97 20.53
C GLU A 250 2.67 -10.51 19.36
N THR A 251 2.52 -11.12 18.15
CA THR A 251 3.34 -10.80 16.97
C THR A 251 2.49 -10.80 15.71
N PHE A 252 2.22 -9.60 15.19
CA PHE A 252 1.43 -9.35 13.97
C PHE A 252 1.55 -7.90 13.51
N ASP A 253 1.23 -7.65 12.23
CA ASP A 253 1.00 -6.32 11.70
C ASP A 253 -0.48 -5.95 11.84
N PHE A 254 -0.79 -4.65 11.93
CA PHE A 254 -2.18 -4.22 12.12
C PHE A 254 -2.50 -2.85 11.51
N LEU A 255 -3.76 -2.71 11.11
CA LEU A 255 -4.47 -1.43 11.00
C LEU A 255 -5.50 -1.39 12.12
N SER A 256 -5.36 -0.45 13.05
CA SER A 256 -6.34 -0.27 14.12
C SER A 256 -7.21 0.96 13.88
N VAL A 257 -8.45 0.87 14.33
CA VAL A 257 -9.40 1.97 14.33
C VAL A 257 -10.13 2.02 15.65
N ASP A 258 -10.25 3.22 16.19
CA ASP A 258 -11.19 3.62 17.22
C ASP A 258 -12.03 4.81 16.73
N ASN A 259 -12.96 5.34 17.55
CA ASN A 259 -13.82 6.47 17.14
C ASN A 259 -13.07 7.81 16.96
N THR A 260 -11.76 7.83 17.12
CA THR A 260 -10.96 9.07 17.12
C THR A 260 -9.72 8.98 16.27
N THR A 261 -9.16 7.78 16.06
CA THR A 261 -7.86 7.58 15.40
C THR A 261 -7.81 6.32 14.55
N VAL A 262 -6.96 6.37 13.55
CA VAL A 262 -6.53 5.21 12.77
C VAL A 262 -5.01 5.08 12.91
N LYS A 263 -4.53 3.88 13.23
CA LYS A 263 -3.11 3.59 13.40
C LYS A 263 -2.70 2.42 12.52
N LEU A 264 -1.60 2.55 11.85
CA LEU A 264 -0.92 1.45 11.15
C LEU A 264 0.34 1.11 11.92
N GLY A 265 0.59 -0.16 12.17
CA GLY A 265 1.74 -0.53 12.98
C GLY A 265 1.95 -2.04 13.08
N ARG A 266 2.83 -2.40 13.99
CA ARG A 266 3.22 -3.78 14.33
C ARG A 266 3.23 -3.98 15.82
N ILE A 267 2.80 -5.16 16.26
CA ILE A 267 3.14 -5.70 17.58
C ILE A 267 4.14 -6.83 17.33
N GLU A 268 5.26 -6.80 18.05
CA GLU A 268 6.29 -7.84 18.00
C GLU A 268 6.73 -8.18 19.43
N GLY A 269 6.49 -9.43 19.84
CA GLY A 269 6.74 -9.86 21.20
C GLY A 269 5.98 -9.04 22.25
N GLY A 270 4.75 -8.59 21.94
CA GLY A 270 3.91 -7.77 22.81
C GLY A 270 4.27 -6.26 22.83
N VAL A 271 5.31 -5.84 22.09
CA VAL A 271 5.73 -4.44 21.99
C VAL A 271 5.11 -3.80 20.74
N SER A 272 4.37 -2.71 20.93
CA SER A 272 3.74 -1.98 19.82
C SER A 272 4.71 -0.98 19.20
N ASN A 273 4.82 -1.00 17.87
CA ASN A 273 5.52 -0.02 17.05
C ASN A 273 4.53 0.58 16.05
N ILE A 274 4.19 1.85 16.20
CA ILE A 274 3.26 2.58 15.32
C ILE A 274 4.07 3.18 14.17
N PHE A 275 3.70 2.85 12.93
CA PHE A 275 4.29 3.41 11.72
C PHE A 275 3.72 4.80 11.44
N GLU A 276 2.40 4.93 11.51
CA GLU A 276 1.70 6.20 11.36
C GLU A 276 0.37 6.18 12.13
N GLU A 277 -0.01 7.34 12.68
CA GLU A 277 -1.30 7.57 13.36
C GLU A 277 -1.93 8.85 12.82
N LYS A 278 -3.24 8.81 12.53
CA LYS A 278 -4.01 9.97 12.07
C LYS A 278 -5.37 10.04 12.74
N PRO A 279 -5.91 11.27 12.97
CA PRO A 279 -7.26 11.42 13.50
C PRO A 279 -8.31 10.92 12.52
N LEU A 280 -9.31 10.18 13.02
CA LEU A 280 -10.50 9.75 12.27
C LEU A 280 -11.61 10.78 12.51
N ALA A 281 -12.21 11.27 11.41
CA ALA A 281 -13.35 12.19 11.45
C ALA A 281 -14.65 11.54 10.91
N GLU A 282 -14.52 10.41 10.24
CA GLU A 282 -15.60 9.63 9.65
C GLU A 282 -16.37 8.86 10.71
N SER A 283 -17.66 8.62 10.46
CA SER A 283 -18.57 7.83 11.28
C SER A 283 -19.53 7.03 10.41
N GLY A 284 -20.31 6.16 11.00
CA GLY A 284 -21.20 5.25 10.29
C GLY A 284 -20.45 4.02 9.76
N TRP A 285 -20.86 3.55 8.60
CA TRP A 285 -20.21 2.42 7.96
C TRP A 285 -18.88 2.83 7.34
N LEU A 286 -17.81 2.20 7.82
CA LEU A 286 -16.45 2.39 7.34
C LEU A 286 -16.05 1.25 6.39
N PHE A 287 -15.50 1.61 5.26
CA PHE A 287 -14.70 0.71 4.45
C PHE A 287 -13.24 0.83 4.88
N LEU A 288 -12.71 -0.21 5.49
CA LEU A 288 -11.32 -0.28 5.91
C LEU A 288 -10.56 -1.22 4.98
N ARG A 289 -9.45 -0.77 4.41
CA ARG A 289 -8.53 -1.62 3.67
C ARG A 289 -7.15 -1.54 4.27
N VAL A 290 -6.51 -2.68 4.40
CA VAL A 290 -5.08 -2.77 4.70
C VAL A 290 -4.36 -3.49 3.57
N PHE A 291 -3.17 -3.01 3.24
CA PHE A 291 -2.19 -3.69 2.41
C PHE A 291 -0.89 -3.83 3.20
N GLY A 292 -0.26 -5.02 3.17
CA GLY A 292 1.06 -5.26 3.76
C GLY A 292 1.83 -6.33 3.00
N GLY A 293 3.09 -6.03 2.70
CA GLY A 293 4.03 -6.89 2.00
C GLY A 293 5.05 -6.10 1.20
N ASP A 294 6.16 -6.75 0.85
CA ASP A 294 7.27 -6.17 0.11
C ASP A 294 7.84 -4.89 0.76
N GLY A 295 7.85 -4.85 2.10
CA GLY A 295 8.33 -3.71 2.88
C GLY A 295 7.38 -2.50 2.93
N HIS A 296 6.19 -2.58 2.32
CA HIS A 296 5.21 -1.50 2.25
C HIS A 296 3.93 -1.84 3.01
N PHE A 297 3.47 -0.89 3.81
CA PHE A 297 2.25 -1.01 4.60
C PHE A 297 1.35 0.19 4.33
N ARG A 298 0.07 -0.05 4.03
CA ARG A 298 -0.91 0.99 3.75
C ARG A 298 -2.24 0.69 4.42
N GLY A 299 -2.84 1.72 5.01
CA GLY A 299 -4.18 1.71 5.57
C GLY A 299 -5.07 2.71 4.84
N TYR A 300 -6.25 2.28 4.43
CA TYR A 300 -7.23 3.12 3.77
C TYR A 300 -8.53 3.15 4.57
N VAL A 301 -9.16 4.31 4.58
CA VAL A 301 -10.52 4.50 5.13
C VAL A 301 -11.38 5.11 4.04
N ASN A 302 -12.53 4.50 3.75
CA ASN A 302 -13.49 4.94 2.74
C ASN A 302 -12.87 5.22 1.36
N GLY A 303 -11.82 4.43 1.01
CA GLY A 303 -11.12 4.52 -0.28
C GLY A 303 -9.97 5.52 -0.33
N GLU A 304 -9.78 6.35 0.69
CA GLU A 304 -8.66 7.29 0.80
C GLU A 304 -7.49 6.68 1.57
N LEU A 305 -6.25 6.90 1.11
CA LEU A 305 -5.05 6.49 1.84
C LEU A 305 -4.94 7.28 3.15
N PHE A 306 -5.05 6.57 4.25
CA PHE A 306 -5.02 7.16 5.59
C PHE A 306 -3.64 7.05 6.22
N ASN A 307 -3.03 5.86 6.15
CA ASN A 307 -1.74 5.57 6.78
C ASN A 307 -0.80 4.89 5.79
N HIS A 308 0.50 5.21 5.92
CA HIS A 308 1.56 4.60 5.15
C HIS A 308 2.78 4.32 6.03
N GLY A 309 3.41 3.17 5.85
CA GLY A 309 4.59 2.77 6.61
C GLY A 309 5.53 1.88 5.81
N HIS A 310 6.78 1.82 6.27
CA HIS A 310 7.81 0.93 5.74
C HIS A 310 8.46 0.17 6.89
N ALA A 311 8.57 -1.14 6.75
CA ALA A 311 9.28 -2.01 7.68
C ALA A 311 9.68 -3.31 6.97
N ASP A 312 10.63 -4.05 7.53
CA ASP A 312 10.91 -5.42 7.07
C ASP A 312 9.67 -6.29 7.29
N ASP A 313 9.38 -7.21 6.36
CA ASP A 313 8.21 -8.06 6.46
C ASP A 313 8.35 -9.07 7.60
N LEU A 314 7.24 -9.35 8.32
CA LEU A 314 7.12 -10.54 9.14
C LEU A 314 7.03 -11.80 8.24
N ALA A 315 7.21 -12.97 8.84
CA ALA A 315 6.91 -14.22 8.13
C ALA A 315 5.44 -14.24 7.66
N PRO A 316 5.12 -14.97 6.57
CA PRO A 316 3.73 -15.14 6.14
C PRO A 316 2.84 -15.61 7.29
N GLY A 317 1.62 -15.08 7.36
CA GLY A 317 0.66 -15.43 8.38
C GLY A 317 -0.78 -15.13 7.94
N PRO A 318 -1.79 -15.66 8.64
CA PRO A 318 -3.19 -15.44 8.32
C PRO A 318 -3.63 -14.01 8.65
N PHE A 319 -4.81 -13.66 8.13
CA PHE A 319 -5.55 -12.44 8.47
C PHE A 319 -6.60 -12.70 9.55
N GLY A 320 -6.88 -11.69 10.36
CA GLY A 320 -7.95 -11.74 11.35
C GLY A 320 -8.34 -10.40 11.94
N LEU A 321 -9.13 -10.46 13.00
CA LEU A 321 -9.52 -9.29 13.77
C LEU A 321 -9.13 -9.46 15.23
N ARG A 322 -8.64 -8.37 15.83
CA ARG A 322 -8.45 -8.26 17.28
C ARG A 322 -9.36 -7.16 17.80
N VAL A 323 -10.15 -7.49 18.80
CA VAL A 323 -11.14 -6.60 19.41
C VAL A 323 -10.78 -6.38 20.87
N ASN A 324 -10.69 -5.13 21.30
CA ASN A 324 -10.44 -4.77 22.69
C ASN A 324 -11.29 -3.56 23.10
N GLY A 325 -12.37 -3.78 23.82
CA GLY A 325 -13.31 -2.73 24.22
C GLY A 325 -14.68 -3.26 24.59
N THR A 326 -15.66 -2.37 24.65
CA THR A 326 -17.05 -2.67 24.96
C THR A 326 -17.98 -1.94 24.00
N GLY A 327 -19.23 -2.38 23.87
CA GLY A 327 -20.23 -1.78 22.98
C GLY A 327 -20.56 -2.67 21.81
N THR A 328 -20.81 -2.07 20.63
CA THR A 328 -21.29 -2.79 19.44
C THR A 328 -20.36 -2.57 18.26
N ILE A 329 -19.95 -3.66 17.61
CA ILE A 329 -19.31 -3.63 16.31
C ILE A 329 -20.22 -4.38 15.34
N LEU A 330 -20.54 -3.76 14.19
CA LEU A 330 -21.29 -4.41 13.12
C LEU A 330 -20.36 -4.71 11.95
N ILE A 331 -20.41 -5.92 11.41
CA ILE A 331 -19.58 -6.39 10.29
C ILE A 331 -20.47 -6.85 9.14
N GLU A 332 -20.35 -6.21 7.98
CA GLU A 332 -21.06 -6.60 6.75
C GLU A 332 -20.26 -7.61 5.95
N ARG A 333 -18.92 -7.40 5.85
CA ARG A 333 -18.08 -8.25 5.00
C ARG A 333 -16.62 -8.19 5.42
N ILE A 334 -15.93 -9.32 5.29
CA ILE A 334 -14.47 -9.42 5.31
C ILE A 334 -14.04 -10.09 4.01
N GLN A 335 -13.07 -9.49 3.32
CA GLN A 335 -12.47 -10.06 2.12
C GLN A 335 -10.95 -9.97 2.23
N VAL A 336 -10.28 -11.09 1.98
CA VAL A 336 -8.81 -11.19 2.05
C VAL A 336 -8.28 -11.69 0.71
N GLN A 337 -7.25 -11.06 0.21
CA GLN A 337 -6.61 -11.38 -1.06
C GLN A 337 -5.11 -11.60 -0.83
N ASN A 338 -4.62 -12.71 -1.37
CA ASN A 338 -3.20 -12.95 -1.55
C ASN A 338 -2.75 -12.31 -2.87
N ILE A 339 -1.74 -11.46 -2.81
CA ILE A 339 -1.28 -10.62 -3.94
C ILE A 339 0.00 -11.21 -4.59
N THR A 340 0.50 -12.33 -4.09
CA THR A 340 1.68 -13.03 -4.67
C THR A 340 1.36 -13.84 -5.91
#